data_91d9d69e799db334400f629265bf571e
#
_entry.id   91d9d69e799db334400f629265bf571e
#
_cell.length_a   1.000
_cell.length_b   1.000
_cell.length_c   1.000
_cell.angle_alpha   90.00
_cell.angle_beta   90.00
_cell.angle_gamma   90.00
#
_symmetry.space_group_name_H-M   'P 1'
#
loop_
_entity.id
_entity.type
_entity.pdbx_description
1 polymer ?
#
loop_
_entity_poly.entity_id
_entity_poly.type
_entity_poly.pdbx_seq_one_letter_code
_entity_poly.pdbx_strand_id
1 'polypeptide(L)'
;MRKTRISMVLNIIGMSVSLMVFLALFAQVWHDYRFNSNFEDYKNIYRFEMPVVYDGDDYTYSQGISRPYIEAFEACSPDIEVACDYKDIRGLELETVYSDVDGTVRKHEIAQVETDSSFPNVFSIEIVDGTLEEYNVKNAALISENHAK
;
A
#
# COMPACT_ATOMS: atom_id res chain seq x y z
N MET A 1 24.63 -48.89 20.67
CA MET A 1 25.31 -47.64 20.26
C MET A 1 24.83 -47.02 18.92
N ARG A 2 24.49 -47.77 17.89
CA ARG A 2 24.05 -47.20 16.58
C ARG A 2 22.65 -46.53 16.63
N LYS A 3 21.70 -47.14 17.37
CA LYS A 3 20.33 -46.59 17.53
C LYS A 3 20.30 -45.25 18.25
N THR A 4 21.14 -45.04 19.25
CA THR A 4 21.19 -43.74 20.00
C THR A 4 21.69 -42.60 19.14
N ARG A 5 22.64 -42.84 18.24
CA ARG A 5 23.14 -41.82 17.32
C ARG A 5 22.10 -41.42 16.30
N ILE A 6 21.32 -42.37 15.77
CA ILE A 6 20.24 -42.07 14.81
C ILE A 6 19.15 -41.21 15.46
N SER A 7 18.73 -41.60 16.69
CA SER A 7 17.73 -40.79 17.43
C SER A 7 18.22 -39.39 17.73
N MET A 8 19.48 -39.22 18.07
CA MET A 8 20.07 -37.89 18.30
C MET A 8 20.09 -37.03 17.04
N VAL A 9 20.46 -37.59 15.90
CA VAL A 9 20.46 -36.90 14.61
C VAL A 9 19.03 -36.49 14.21
N LEU A 10 18.05 -37.40 14.37
CA LEU A 10 16.65 -37.09 14.08
C LEU A 10 16.11 -35.95 14.94
N ASN A 11 16.45 -35.94 16.23
CA ASN A 11 16.04 -34.85 17.12
C ASN A 11 16.66 -33.51 16.72
N ILE A 12 17.94 -33.50 16.35
CA ILE A 12 18.61 -32.26 15.88
C ILE A 12 17.94 -31.76 14.61
N ILE A 13 17.67 -32.65 13.64
CA ILE A 13 16.98 -32.26 12.40
C ILE A 13 15.58 -31.72 12.71
N GLY A 14 14.83 -32.41 13.56
CA GLY A 14 13.47 -31.98 13.94
C GLY A 14 13.48 -30.60 14.61
N MET A 15 14.40 -30.35 15.52
CA MET A 15 14.56 -29.05 16.17
C MET A 15 14.98 -27.95 15.14
N SER A 16 15.89 -28.30 14.25
CA SER A 16 16.35 -27.34 13.22
C SER A 16 15.23 -26.93 12.28
N VAL A 17 14.42 -27.88 11.83
CA VAL A 17 13.25 -27.60 10.97
C VAL A 17 12.22 -26.77 11.73
N SER A 18 11.91 -27.12 12.96
CA SER A 18 10.96 -26.36 13.79
C SER A 18 11.42 -24.92 14.02
N LEU A 19 12.71 -24.74 14.31
CA LEU A 19 13.29 -23.40 14.48
C LEU A 19 13.26 -22.59 13.20
N MET A 20 13.54 -23.21 12.06
CA MET A 20 13.49 -22.55 10.76
C MET A 20 12.06 -22.06 10.44
N VAL A 21 11.06 -22.90 10.65
CA VAL A 21 9.65 -22.53 10.45
C VAL A 21 9.24 -21.40 11.39
N PHE A 22 9.64 -21.49 12.66
CA PHE A 22 9.36 -20.43 13.63
C PHE A 22 9.98 -19.09 13.20
N LEU A 23 11.25 -19.10 12.80
CA LEU A 23 11.94 -17.87 12.36
C LEU A 23 11.30 -17.27 11.08
N ALA A 24 10.87 -18.13 10.14
CA ALA A 24 10.19 -17.67 8.93
C ALA A 24 8.85 -16.99 9.27
N LEU A 25 8.03 -17.62 10.11
CA LEU A 25 6.77 -17.05 10.56
C LEU A 25 6.97 -15.77 11.37
N PHE A 26 7.97 -15.77 12.26
CA PHE A 26 8.30 -14.58 13.04
C PHE A 26 8.73 -13.42 12.13
N ALA A 27 9.57 -13.69 11.12
CA ALA A 27 9.99 -12.67 10.16
C ALA A 27 8.80 -12.10 9.38
N GLN A 28 7.85 -12.96 8.97
CA GLN A 28 6.63 -12.54 8.29
C GLN A 28 5.78 -11.64 9.19
N VAL A 29 5.48 -12.09 10.41
CA VAL A 29 4.70 -11.30 11.38
C VAL A 29 5.37 -9.97 11.70
N TRP A 30 6.71 -9.99 11.86
CA TRP A 30 7.48 -8.78 12.10
C TRP A 30 7.42 -7.81 10.92
N HIS A 31 7.52 -8.31 9.70
CA HIS A 31 7.36 -7.51 8.48
C HIS A 31 5.97 -6.89 8.43
N ASP A 32 4.91 -7.69 8.64
CA ASP A 32 3.53 -7.22 8.58
C ASP A 32 3.23 -6.19 9.69
N TYR A 33 3.78 -6.41 10.89
CA TYR A 33 3.64 -5.45 11.99
C TYR A 33 4.32 -4.10 11.73
N ARG A 34 5.42 -4.12 10.98
CA ARG A 34 6.15 -2.90 10.60
C ARG A 34 5.75 -2.34 9.23
N PHE A 35 4.80 -2.98 8.57
CA PHE A 35 4.26 -2.47 7.33
C PHE A 35 3.68 -1.07 7.56
N ASN A 36 3.94 -0.14 6.67
CA ASN A 36 3.59 1.28 6.79
C ASN A 36 4.32 2.09 7.89
N SER A 37 5.21 1.51 8.67
CA SER A 37 5.96 2.26 9.71
C SER A 37 6.88 3.35 9.14
N ASN A 38 7.00 3.46 7.82
CA ASN A 38 7.76 4.49 7.13
C ASN A 38 6.99 5.82 7.02
N PHE A 39 5.66 5.79 7.21
CA PHE A 39 4.87 7.00 7.21
C PHE A 39 4.87 7.62 8.60
N GLU A 40 5.00 8.93 8.64
CA GLU A 40 4.76 9.69 9.86
C GLU A 40 3.30 9.46 10.27
N ASP A 41 3.01 9.34 11.54
CA ASP A 41 1.67 9.08 12.06
C ASP A 41 0.93 7.83 11.51
N TYR A 42 1.66 6.84 11.00
CA TYR A 42 1.07 5.60 10.45
C TYR A 42 0.05 4.91 11.35
N LYS A 43 0.10 5.15 12.66
CA LYS A 43 -0.84 4.60 13.66
C LYS A 43 -2.21 5.27 13.61
N ASN A 44 -2.28 6.46 13.07
CA ASN A 44 -3.47 7.28 12.97
C ASN A 44 -4.07 7.24 11.55
N ILE A 45 -3.45 6.49 10.64
CA ILE A 45 -3.97 6.31 9.29
C ILE A 45 -4.92 5.11 9.28
N TYR A 46 -6.16 5.35 8.92
CA TYR A 46 -7.22 4.34 8.86
C TYR A 46 -7.78 4.24 7.45
N ARG A 47 -8.06 3.01 7.02
CA ARG A 47 -8.79 2.77 5.79
C ARG A 47 -10.27 2.63 6.09
N PHE A 48 -11.08 3.40 5.40
CA PHE A 48 -12.52 3.30 5.48
C PHE A 48 -13.04 2.25 4.48
N GLU A 49 -13.92 1.36 4.95
CA GLU A 49 -14.54 0.32 4.13
C GLU A 49 -16.04 0.30 4.43
N MET A 50 -16.86 0.20 3.37
CA MET A 50 -18.31 0.08 3.52
C MET A 50 -18.75 -1.38 3.39
N PRO A 51 -19.57 -1.90 4.30
CA PRO A 51 -20.21 -3.19 4.10
C PRO A 51 -21.21 -3.09 2.96
N VAL A 52 -21.08 -3.95 1.96
CA VAL A 52 -22.02 -4.08 0.85
C VAL A 52 -22.67 -5.45 0.94
N VAL A 53 -23.99 -5.47 0.94
CA VAL A 53 -24.77 -6.71 0.93
C VAL A 53 -25.00 -7.09 -0.52
N TYR A 54 -24.43 -8.20 -0.95
CA TYR A 54 -24.79 -8.87 -2.19
C TYR A 54 -25.91 -9.90 -1.89
N ASP A 55 -26.64 -10.27 -2.91
CA ASP A 55 -27.80 -11.15 -2.85
C ASP A 55 -27.59 -12.36 -1.91
N GLY A 56 -28.22 -12.29 -0.73
CA GLY A 56 -28.01 -13.24 0.37
C GLY A 56 -27.43 -12.58 1.63
N ASP A 57 -27.19 -13.40 2.65
CA ASP A 57 -26.69 -12.94 3.94
C ASP A 57 -25.15 -12.69 3.97
N ASP A 58 -24.49 -12.77 2.81
CA ASP A 58 -23.04 -12.55 2.72
C ASP A 58 -22.70 -11.07 2.60
N TYR A 59 -21.94 -10.59 3.58
CA TYR A 59 -21.40 -9.23 3.59
C TYR A 59 -20.02 -9.21 2.94
N THR A 60 -19.86 -8.36 1.94
CA THR A 60 -18.54 -8.04 1.37
C THR A 60 -18.22 -6.58 1.67
N TYR A 61 -16.98 -6.30 2.01
CA TYR A 61 -16.54 -4.93 2.22
C TYR A 61 -16.10 -4.32 0.89
N SER A 62 -16.74 -3.21 0.51
CA SER A 62 -16.34 -2.43 -0.65
C SER A 62 -15.35 -1.35 -0.24
N GLN A 63 -14.29 -1.23 -1.01
CA GLN A 63 -13.29 -0.16 -0.88
C GLN A 63 -13.62 1.04 -1.78
N GLY A 64 -14.61 0.89 -2.67
CA GLY A 64 -15.07 1.95 -3.57
C GLY A 64 -16.08 2.85 -2.87
N ILE A 65 -15.61 3.97 -2.33
CA ILE A 65 -16.43 4.97 -1.66
C ILE A 65 -16.44 6.21 -2.54
N SER A 66 -17.63 6.77 -2.79
CA SER A 66 -17.73 7.97 -3.59
C SER A 66 -17.33 9.21 -2.78
N ARG A 67 -16.75 10.20 -3.47
CA ARG A 67 -16.26 11.43 -2.86
C ARG A 67 -17.25 12.16 -1.95
N PRO A 68 -18.56 12.26 -2.26
CA PRO A 68 -19.53 12.87 -1.36
C PRO A 68 -19.63 12.21 0.01
N TYR A 69 -19.36 10.90 0.10
CA TYR A 69 -19.33 10.20 1.39
C TYR A 69 -18.08 10.56 2.20
N ILE A 70 -16.94 10.72 1.53
CA ILE A 70 -15.69 11.13 2.18
C ILE A 70 -15.86 12.53 2.76
N GLU A 71 -16.38 13.48 1.99
CA GLU A 71 -16.67 14.85 2.44
C GLU A 71 -17.68 14.90 3.60
N ALA A 72 -18.72 14.08 3.53
CA ALA A 72 -19.69 13.97 4.62
C ALA A 72 -19.06 13.39 5.90
N PHE A 73 -18.13 12.44 5.74
CA PHE A 73 -17.44 11.81 6.85
C PHE A 73 -16.48 12.78 7.55
N GLU A 74 -15.71 13.55 6.80
CA GLU A 74 -14.86 14.63 7.33
C GLU A 74 -15.70 15.68 8.10
N ALA A 75 -16.87 16.04 7.56
CA ALA A 75 -17.76 16.99 8.20
C ALA A 75 -18.45 16.45 9.46
N CYS A 76 -18.55 15.13 9.63
CA CYS A 76 -19.26 14.51 10.76
C CYS A 76 -18.43 14.41 12.04
N SER A 77 -17.10 14.40 11.95
CA SER A 77 -16.24 14.18 13.12
C SER A 77 -15.05 15.13 13.14
N PRO A 78 -14.89 15.89 14.22
CA PRO A 78 -13.73 16.76 14.41
C PRO A 78 -12.43 15.98 14.65
N ASP A 79 -12.52 14.66 14.85
CA ASP A 79 -11.36 13.79 15.07
C ASP A 79 -10.72 13.34 13.72
N ILE A 80 -11.40 13.62 12.61
CA ILE A 80 -10.86 13.37 11.27
C ILE A 80 -10.15 14.63 10.80
N GLU A 81 -8.85 14.59 10.78
CA GLU A 81 -8.02 15.72 10.37
C GLU A 81 -8.04 15.91 8.87
N VAL A 82 -7.87 14.81 8.11
CA VAL A 82 -7.86 14.80 6.65
C VAL A 82 -8.24 13.43 6.13
N ALA A 83 -8.98 13.40 5.03
CA ALA A 83 -9.23 12.17 4.28
C ALA A 83 -8.77 12.32 2.83
N CYS A 84 -8.34 11.23 2.22
CA CYS A 84 -7.97 11.21 0.81
C CYS A 84 -8.62 10.04 0.08
N ASP A 85 -8.85 10.24 -1.20
CA ASP A 85 -9.26 9.18 -2.12
C ASP A 85 -8.03 8.42 -2.60
N TYR A 86 -8.12 7.10 -2.62
CA TYR A 86 -7.06 6.21 -3.06
C TYR A 86 -7.65 5.11 -3.93
N LYS A 87 -7.31 5.11 -5.19
CA LYS A 87 -7.75 4.09 -6.13
C LYS A 87 -6.54 3.42 -6.79
N ASP A 88 -6.38 2.16 -6.49
CA ASP A 88 -5.38 1.32 -7.12
C ASP A 88 -5.83 0.94 -8.53
N ILE A 89 -5.08 1.40 -9.52
CA ILE A 89 -5.38 1.16 -10.93
C ILE A 89 -4.62 -0.06 -11.47
N ARG A 90 -3.95 -0.82 -10.61
CA ARG A 90 -3.28 -2.06 -11.00
C ARG A 90 -4.27 -3.03 -11.64
N GLY A 91 -3.97 -3.48 -12.86
CA GLY A 91 -4.83 -4.40 -13.62
C GLY A 91 -5.73 -3.74 -14.67
N LEU A 92 -5.82 -2.42 -14.72
CA LEU A 92 -6.19 -1.74 -15.94
C LEU A 92 -4.91 -1.65 -16.77
N GLU A 93 -4.91 -2.21 -17.98
CA GLU A 93 -3.83 -2.04 -18.96
C GLU A 93 -3.72 -0.56 -19.36
N LEU A 94 -3.34 0.27 -18.40
CA LEU A 94 -2.98 1.64 -18.67
C LEU A 94 -1.56 1.62 -19.22
N GLU A 95 -1.50 1.39 -20.52
CA GLU A 95 -0.31 1.71 -21.28
C GLU A 95 -0.01 3.16 -21.05
N THR A 96 1.09 3.48 -20.31
CA THR A 96 1.53 4.78 -20.51
C THR A 96 2.68 5.27 -19.80
N VAL A 97 3.56 5.69 -20.29
CA VAL A 97 4.18 7.00 -20.16
C VAL A 97 5.07 7.19 -21.36
N TYR A 98 4.91 8.26 -22.00
CA TYR A 98 5.73 8.60 -23.14
C TYR A 98 6.83 9.54 -22.65
N SER A 99 8.06 9.11 -22.80
CA SER A 99 9.18 10.02 -22.72
C SER A 99 9.50 10.48 -24.13
N ASP A 100 9.32 11.76 -24.38
CA ASP A 100 9.65 12.40 -25.65
C ASP A 100 10.85 13.33 -25.44
N VAL A 101 11.99 12.75 -25.07
CA VAL A 101 13.23 13.53 -24.92
C VAL A 101 13.93 13.70 -26.28
N ASP A 102 13.70 12.78 -27.19
CA ASP A 102 14.35 12.72 -28.52
C ASP A 102 13.38 12.43 -29.66
N GLY A 103 12.08 12.58 -29.44
CA GLY A 103 11.02 12.19 -30.39
C GLY A 103 10.73 10.70 -30.41
N THR A 104 11.37 9.91 -29.56
CA THR A 104 11.14 8.49 -29.46
C THR A 104 10.07 8.18 -28.41
N VAL A 105 8.97 7.59 -28.83
CA VAL A 105 7.89 7.15 -27.92
C VAL A 105 8.33 5.87 -27.21
N ARG A 106 8.50 5.94 -25.91
CA ARG A 106 8.80 4.78 -25.05
C ARG A 106 7.59 4.48 -24.18
N LYS A 107 7.20 3.20 -24.15
CA LYS A 107 6.15 2.71 -23.25
C LYS A 107 6.80 2.16 -22.00
N HIS A 108 6.32 2.62 -20.85
CA HIS A 108 6.70 2.10 -19.55
C HIS A 108 5.46 1.57 -18.84
N GLU A 109 5.55 0.36 -18.31
CA GLU A 109 4.56 -0.16 -17.36
C GLU A 109 4.91 0.37 -15.98
N ILE A 110 4.13 1.31 -15.48
CA ILE A 110 4.31 1.87 -14.14
C ILE A 110 3.06 1.55 -13.32
N ALA A 111 3.25 1.07 -12.10
CA ALA A 111 2.17 0.98 -11.14
C ALA A 111 1.65 2.39 -10.83
N GLN A 112 0.38 2.63 -11.10
CA GLN A 112 -0.27 3.91 -10.94
C GLN A 112 -1.34 3.86 -9.86
N VAL A 113 -1.50 4.96 -9.18
CA VAL A 113 -2.55 5.19 -8.21
C VAL A 113 -3.25 6.49 -8.55
N GLU A 114 -4.56 6.45 -8.66
CA GLU A 114 -5.39 7.65 -8.75
C GLU A 114 -5.72 8.14 -7.35
N THR A 115 -5.48 9.40 -7.07
CA THR A 115 -5.66 9.99 -5.76
C THR A 115 -6.01 11.46 -5.85
N ASP A 116 -6.41 12.05 -4.76
CA ASP A 116 -6.71 13.48 -4.68
C ASP A 116 -5.53 14.30 -4.11
N SER A 117 -5.72 15.60 -4.02
CA SER A 117 -4.71 16.55 -3.54
C SER A 117 -4.37 16.38 -2.05
N SER A 118 -5.19 15.67 -1.27
CA SER A 118 -4.98 15.43 0.15
C SER A 118 -4.03 14.25 0.42
N PHE A 119 -3.78 13.43 -0.58
CA PHE A 119 -2.95 12.22 -0.45
C PHE A 119 -1.55 12.48 0.13
N PRO A 120 -0.78 13.49 -0.32
CA PRO A 120 0.53 13.77 0.26
C PRO A 120 0.48 14.14 1.74
N ASN A 121 -0.61 14.78 2.19
CA ASN A 121 -0.79 15.18 3.58
C ASN A 121 -1.09 13.97 4.48
N VAL A 122 -1.93 13.03 3.99
CA VAL A 122 -2.25 11.80 4.73
C VAL A 122 -1.02 10.90 4.89
N PHE A 123 -0.22 10.77 3.84
CA PHE A 123 0.93 9.86 3.83
C PHE A 123 2.27 10.53 4.09
N SER A 124 2.29 11.83 4.43
CA SER A 124 3.50 12.61 4.75
C SER A 124 4.60 12.42 3.68
N ILE A 125 4.21 12.57 2.40
CA ILE A 125 5.12 12.36 1.27
C ILE A 125 6.08 13.53 1.18
N GLU A 126 7.38 13.25 1.20
CA GLU A 126 8.42 14.23 0.95
C GLU A 126 8.54 14.50 -0.55
N ILE A 127 8.37 15.77 -0.93
CA ILE A 127 8.56 16.23 -2.31
C ILE A 127 9.99 16.70 -2.47
N VAL A 128 10.76 15.99 -3.29
CA VAL A 128 12.18 16.26 -3.53
C VAL A 128 12.35 17.38 -4.57
N ASP A 129 11.47 17.44 -5.55
CA ASP A 129 11.46 18.45 -6.63
C ASP A 129 10.03 18.85 -6.97
N GLY A 130 9.79 20.14 -7.18
CA GLY A 130 8.46 20.69 -7.34
C GLY A 130 7.82 21.14 -6.03
N THR A 131 6.52 21.43 -6.07
CA THR A 131 5.76 21.90 -4.90
C THR A 131 4.39 21.24 -4.82
N LEU A 132 3.82 21.20 -3.61
CA LEU A 132 2.45 20.74 -3.40
C LEU A 132 1.40 21.61 -4.14
N GLU A 133 1.70 22.88 -4.33
CA GLU A 133 0.82 23.79 -5.08
C GLU A 133 0.72 23.38 -6.55
N GLU A 134 1.82 22.95 -7.14
CA GLU A 134 1.85 22.42 -8.51
C GLU A 134 1.13 21.08 -8.63
N TYR A 135 1.16 20.26 -7.59
CA TYR A 135 0.39 19.01 -7.54
C TYR A 135 -1.12 19.25 -7.48
N ASN A 136 -1.58 20.33 -6.86
CA ASN A 136 -3.00 20.66 -6.76
C ASN A 136 -3.64 21.13 -8.08
N VAL A 137 -2.87 21.16 -9.16
CA VAL A 137 -3.37 21.50 -10.50
C VAL A 137 -3.94 20.24 -11.16
N LYS A 138 -5.04 20.41 -11.89
CA LYS A 138 -5.66 19.31 -12.65
C LYS A 138 -4.65 18.68 -13.62
N ASN A 139 -4.61 17.35 -13.61
CA ASN A 139 -3.69 16.52 -14.40
C ASN A 139 -2.22 16.61 -13.96
N ALA A 140 -1.95 16.99 -12.72
CA ALA A 140 -0.63 16.84 -12.14
C ALA A 140 -0.39 15.37 -11.70
N ALA A 141 0.85 14.96 -11.66
CA ALA A 141 1.24 13.63 -11.18
C ALA A 141 2.48 13.73 -10.31
N LEU A 142 2.53 12.90 -9.26
CA LEU A 142 3.73 12.64 -8.49
C LEU A 142 4.44 11.42 -9.09
N ILE A 143 5.72 11.54 -9.31
CA ILE A 143 6.55 10.48 -9.87
C ILE A 143 7.64 10.17 -8.84
N SER A 144 7.90 8.90 -8.59
CA SER A 144 9.00 8.54 -7.68
C SER A 144 10.34 8.91 -8.31
N GLU A 145 11.30 9.31 -7.47
CA GLU A 145 12.65 9.69 -7.91
C GLU A 145 13.32 8.61 -8.78
N ASN A 146 13.03 7.34 -8.50
CA ASN A 146 13.57 6.22 -9.28
C ASN A 146 13.03 6.14 -10.71
N HIS A 147 11.84 6.67 -10.96
CA HIS A 147 11.22 6.70 -12.29
C HIS A 147 11.45 8.03 -13.03
N ALA A 148 11.94 9.04 -12.31
CA ALA A 148 12.28 10.34 -12.90
C ALA A 148 13.69 10.38 -13.52
N LYS A 149 14.51 9.36 -13.26
CA LYS A 149 15.86 9.18 -13.83
C LYS A 149 15.84 8.32 -15.07
#